data_a24f192231f613e2ea7781799f2310f9
#
_entry.id   a24f192231f613e2ea7781799f2310f9
#
_cell.length_a   1.000
_cell.length_b   1.000
_cell.length_c   1.000
_cell.angle_alpha   90.00
_cell.angle_beta   90.00
_cell.angle_gamma   90.00
#
_symmetry.space_group_name_H-M   'P 1'
#
loop_
_entity.id
_entity.type
_entity.pdbx_description
1 polymer ?
#
loop_
_entity_poly.entity_id
_entity_poly.type
_entity_poly.pdbx_seq_one_letter_code
_entity_poly.pdbx_strand_id
1 'polypeptide(L)'
;MKPEPGSSIGGFTLLAPLHQGGMASLWRVSHPAHARFPLLMKLPHLGYGEDVSKLVGFEVERMLMPALGGPHVPRFVDSGDDGDQPWLVMEHVQGETLRTLLDAAPLPPDRVAALGALAATALEDLHRQHVVHLDIKPSNLMLVTDPQSGAERVVLIDFGLSHHAQLPDLLAEQFHIPMGTAPYISPEQVLGARHDPRSDLFALGVALYHLATGQRPFGNPTSQRGLRRRLYQDPAPPRALVPDLPRWLQEIVLRCLEVDPDARHPSAAQLAFDLTHPEQVPLTGRAERARRDGRLDVARRWLRSLGREAAPVADRPGASLSPLVMVAIDTRRQDPELDAALNDLVQRIVQTSPGARLACVTVMRTARVGMDSNLDSAGRNRHVKRLVALRHWARALRLPDRRITFHVLESSDVAEALVAFSRDNGIDHLLMGARGITGVRRLLGSVSARVVAEAECTVTVVRRARSAEPA
;
A
#
# COMPACT_ATOMS: atom_id res chain seq x y z
N MET A 1 10.07 -0.94 24.58
CA MET A 1 11.47 -1.44 24.77
C MET A 1 12.26 -1.08 23.53
N LYS A 2 13.49 -0.59 23.62
CA LYS A 2 14.32 -0.42 22.41
C LYS A 2 14.75 -1.80 21.92
N PRO A 3 14.62 -2.12 20.62
CA PRO A 3 15.14 -3.38 20.09
C PRO A 3 16.67 -3.41 20.24
N GLU A 4 17.20 -4.45 20.91
CA GLU A 4 18.63 -4.64 21.12
C GLU A 4 19.04 -6.09 20.80
N PRO A 5 20.27 -6.34 20.34
CA PRO A 5 20.76 -7.70 20.15
C PRO A 5 20.58 -8.56 21.40
N GLY A 6 20.06 -9.77 21.25
CA GLY A 6 19.73 -10.70 22.33
C GLY A 6 18.33 -10.52 22.95
N SER A 7 17.60 -9.44 22.66
CA SER A 7 16.22 -9.31 23.10
C SER A 7 15.28 -10.20 22.28
N SER A 8 14.11 -10.53 22.84
CA SER A 8 13.09 -11.35 22.17
C SER A 8 11.85 -10.52 21.87
N ILE A 9 11.32 -10.63 20.65
CA ILE A 9 10.06 -10.04 20.20
C ILE A 9 9.24 -11.13 19.52
N GLY A 10 8.01 -11.36 19.97
CA GLY A 10 7.14 -12.39 19.41
C GLY A 10 7.72 -13.82 19.44
N GLY A 11 8.64 -14.09 20.35
CA GLY A 11 9.36 -15.39 20.45
C GLY A 11 10.62 -15.49 19.58
N PHE A 12 10.91 -14.49 18.74
CA PHE A 12 12.11 -14.44 17.91
C PHE A 12 13.22 -13.67 18.63
N THR A 13 14.45 -14.22 18.61
CA THR A 13 15.64 -13.56 19.18
C THR A 13 16.24 -12.61 18.15
N LEU A 14 16.40 -11.34 18.48
CA LEU A 14 17.08 -10.34 17.66
C LEU A 14 18.60 -10.61 17.67
N LEU A 15 19.19 -10.81 16.48
CA LEU A 15 20.62 -11.12 16.35
C LEU A 15 21.43 -9.85 16.05
N ALA A 16 21.07 -9.14 15.03
CA ALA A 16 21.76 -7.93 14.61
C ALA A 16 20.84 -7.02 13.77
N PRO A 17 20.95 -5.69 13.88
CA PRO A 17 20.29 -4.77 12.97
C PRO A 17 20.94 -4.89 11.58
N LEU A 18 20.13 -5.00 10.54
CA LEU A 18 20.56 -5.01 9.15
C LEU A 18 20.45 -3.63 8.50
N HIS A 19 19.37 -2.93 8.80
CA HIS A 19 19.10 -1.62 8.24
C HIS A 19 18.18 -0.82 9.16
N GLN A 20 18.49 0.46 9.32
CA GLN A 20 17.60 1.44 9.95
C GLN A 20 17.12 2.40 8.87
N GLY A 21 16.01 2.06 8.24
CA GLY A 21 15.37 2.91 7.23
C GLY A 21 14.47 3.98 7.86
N GLY A 22 13.95 4.89 7.05
CA GLY A 22 13.02 5.93 7.50
C GLY A 22 11.61 5.41 7.85
N MET A 23 11.29 4.14 7.63
CA MET A 23 9.95 3.56 7.88
C MET A 23 9.98 2.48 8.95
N ALA A 24 11.00 1.65 8.94
CA ALA A 24 11.15 0.50 9.83
C ALA A 24 12.61 0.18 10.05
N SER A 25 12.90 -0.52 11.14
CA SER A 25 14.18 -1.19 11.35
C SER A 25 14.06 -2.66 10.92
N LEU A 26 15.07 -3.12 10.20
CA LEU A 26 15.19 -4.50 9.76
C LEU A 26 16.22 -5.22 10.63
N TRP A 27 15.83 -6.36 11.18
CA TRP A 27 16.64 -7.13 12.08
C TRP A 27 16.83 -8.55 11.56
N ARG A 28 18.06 -9.05 11.61
CA ARG A 28 18.30 -10.49 11.50
C ARG A 28 17.85 -11.13 12.80
N VAL A 29 17.01 -12.16 12.68
CA VAL A 29 16.46 -12.87 13.84
C VAL A 29 16.63 -14.36 13.73
N SER A 30 16.45 -15.08 14.85
CA SER A 30 16.43 -16.53 14.89
C SER A 30 15.25 -17.05 15.70
N HIS A 31 14.78 -18.24 15.31
CA HIS A 31 13.78 -18.99 16.07
C HIS A 31 14.01 -20.48 15.89
N PRO A 32 13.98 -21.32 16.96
CA PRO A 32 14.28 -22.74 16.87
C PRO A 32 13.45 -23.52 15.86
N ALA A 33 12.14 -23.19 15.74
CA ALA A 33 11.24 -23.85 14.80
C ALA A 33 11.47 -23.45 13.32
N HIS A 34 12.23 -22.40 13.03
CA HIS A 34 12.44 -21.85 11.70
C HIS A 34 13.92 -21.77 11.30
N ALA A 35 14.71 -22.76 11.69
CA ALA A 35 16.17 -22.79 11.43
C ALA A 35 16.56 -23.15 9.97
N ARG A 36 15.58 -23.42 9.08
CA ARG A 36 15.84 -23.90 7.70
C ARG A 36 16.40 -22.83 6.76
N PHE A 37 16.18 -21.55 7.05
CA PHE A 37 16.62 -20.42 6.24
C PHE A 37 16.80 -19.17 7.12
N PRO A 38 17.62 -18.20 6.70
CA PRO A 38 17.81 -16.96 7.46
C PRO A 38 16.53 -16.15 7.54
N LEU A 39 16.30 -15.52 8.70
CA LEU A 39 15.08 -14.76 8.99
C LEU A 39 15.38 -13.28 9.11
N LEU A 40 14.44 -12.49 8.62
CA LEU A 40 14.36 -11.04 8.73
C LEU A 40 13.10 -10.64 9.51
N MET A 41 13.25 -9.79 10.52
CA MET A 41 12.13 -9.15 11.20
C MET A 41 12.09 -7.68 10.81
N LYS A 42 10.90 -7.21 10.38
CA LYS A 42 10.60 -5.80 10.11
C LYS A 42 9.83 -5.24 11.30
N LEU A 43 10.37 -4.16 11.90
CA LEU A 43 9.78 -3.44 13.03
C LEU A 43 9.51 -2.00 12.59
N PRO A 44 8.25 -1.56 12.46
CA PRO A 44 7.95 -0.20 12.08
C PRO A 44 8.39 0.77 13.17
N HIS A 45 8.84 1.95 12.76
CA HIS A 45 9.16 3.02 13.68
C HIS A 45 7.86 3.66 14.20
N LEU A 46 7.78 3.81 15.52
CA LEU A 46 6.61 4.32 16.22
C LEU A 46 6.89 5.68 16.88
N GLY A 47 7.98 6.35 16.46
CA GLY A 47 8.49 7.57 17.07
C GLY A 47 7.67 8.82 16.76
N TYR A 48 8.13 9.94 17.33
CA TYR A 48 7.57 11.27 17.07
C TYR A 48 7.77 11.69 15.60
N GLY A 49 6.70 12.21 14.98
CA GLY A 49 6.77 12.73 13.60
C GLY A 49 6.76 11.66 12.50
N GLU A 50 6.56 10.38 12.84
CA GLU A 50 6.43 9.34 11.83
C GLU A 50 5.13 9.52 11.02
N ASP A 51 5.28 9.37 9.70
CA ASP A 51 4.18 9.47 8.75
C ASP A 51 3.21 8.28 8.93
N VAL A 52 1.94 8.58 9.16
CA VAL A 52 0.87 7.59 9.34
C VAL A 52 0.78 6.65 8.12
N SER A 53 1.07 7.15 6.92
CA SER A 53 1.03 6.32 5.70
C SER A 53 2.01 5.14 5.76
N LYS A 54 3.14 5.29 6.47
CA LYS A 54 4.13 4.22 6.67
C LYS A 54 3.61 3.11 7.57
N LEU A 55 2.86 3.46 8.62
CA LEU A 55 2.22 2.49 9.50
C LEU A 55 1.12 1.71 8.78
N VAL A 56 0.29 2.42 7.99
CA VAL A 56 -0.73 1.78 7.17
C VAL A 56 -0.07 0.88 6.11
N GLY A 57 1.03 1.32 5.49
CA GLY A 57 1.81 0.48 4.57
C GLY A 57 2.36 -0.77 5.25
N PHE A 58 2.85 -0.67 6.48
CA PHE A 58 3.26 -1.86 7.25
C PHE A 58 2.08 -2.82 7.50
N GLU A 59 0.89 -2.30 7.78
CA GLU A 59 -0.31 -3.11 7.94
C GLU A 59 -0.76 -3.78 6.64
N VAL A 60 -0.63 -3.09 5.50
CA VAL A 60 -0.86 -3.67 4.17
C VAL A 60 0.09 -4.85 3.95
N GLU A 61 1.39 -4.66 4.19
CA GLU A 61 2.38 -5.71 4.03
C GLU A 61 2.10 -6.91 4.94
N ARG A 62 1.76 -6.65 6.21
CA ARG A 62 1.41 -7.68 7.18
C ARG A 62 0.16 -8.48 6.79
N MET A 63 -0.84 -7.83 6.21
CA MET A 63 -2.06 -8.45 5.72
C MET A 63 -1.82 -9.26 4.44
N LEU A 64 -0.93 -8.80 3.59
CA LEU A 64 -0.72 -9.33 2.24
C LEU A 64 0.29 -10.49 2.22
N MET A 65 1.39 -10.40 2.98
CA MET A 65 2.47 -11.39 2.97
C MET A 65 2.03 -12.84 3.23
N PRO A 66 1.06 -13.15 4.13
CA PRO A 66 0.56 -14.51 4.32
C PRO A 66 -0.14 -15.10 3.09
N ALA A 67 -0.63 -14.26 2.17
CA ALA A 67 -1.32 -14.69 0.95
C ALA A 67 -0.37 -14.88 -0.24
N LEU A 68 0.90 -14.44 -0.11
CA LEU A 68 1.90 -14.52 -1.17
C LEU A 68 2.74 -15.79 -1.07
N GLY A 69 3.14 -16.30 -2.23
CA GLY A 69 4.02 -17.47 -2.33
C GLY A 69 4.84 -17.48 -3.62
N GLY A 70 5.72 -18.49 -3.73
CA GLY A 70 6.55 -18.69 -4.91
C GLY A 70 7.99 -18.17 -4.76
N PRO A 71 8.81 -18.32 -5.84
CA PRO A 71 10.23 -18.04 -5.79
C PRO A 71 10.58 -16.55 -5.89
N HIS A 72 9.60 -15.71 -6.24
CA HIS A 72 9.81 -14.29 -6.53
C HIS A 72 9.34 -13.34 -5.42
N VAL A 73 8.97 -13.89 -4.25
CA VAL A 73 8.60 -13.14 -3.03
C VAL A 73 9.27 -13.76 -1.81
N PRO A 74 9.63 -12.99 -0.77
CA PRO A 74 10.14 -13.55 0.48
C PRO A 74 9.07 -14.44 1.12
N ARG A 75 9.47 -15.59 1.65
CA ARG A 75 8.56 -16.46 2.37
C ARG A 75 8.09 -15.80 3.67
N PHE A 76 6.79 -15.67 3.85
CA PHE A 76 6.20 -15.28 5.13
C PHE A 76 6.48 -16.33 6.20
N VAL A 77 6.76 -15.89 7.42
CA VAL A 77 6.98 -16.76 8.57
C VAL A 77 5.94 -16.54 9.64
N ASP A 78 5.84 -15.31 10.16
CA ASP A 78 4.88 -14.96 11.19
C ASP A 78 4.74 -13.44 11.32
N SER A 79 3.68 -12.97 11.99
CA SER A 79 3.47 -11.57 12.32
C SER A 79 2.62 -11.41 13.58
N GLY A 80 2.80 -10.33 14.31
CA GLY A 80 2.03 -10.10 15.53
C GLY A 80 2.28 -8.72 16.13
N ASP A 81 1.83 -8.60 17.37
CA ASP A 81 2.03 -7.43 18.21
C ASP A 81 2.68 -7.90 19.53
N ASP A 82 3.78 -7.29 19.93
CA ASP A 82 4.41 -7.49 21.24
C ASP A 82 4.20 -6.21 22.06
N GLY A 83 3.18 -6.21 22.92
CA GLY A 83 2.64 -5.00 23.53
C GLY A 83 2.10 -4.03 22.48
N ASP A 84 2.72 -2.85 22.38
CA ASP A 84 2.40 -1.82 21.39
C ASP A 84 3.34 -1.88 20.15
N GLN A 85 4.24 -2.87 20.04
CA GLN A 85 5.19 -3.02 18.95
C GLN A 85 4.72 -4.08 17.96
N PRO A 86 4.17 -3.70 16.80
CA PRO A 86 3.88 -4.63 15.73
C PRO A 86 5.17 -5.12 15.06
N TRP A 87 5.14 -6.35 14.58
CA TRP A 87 6.28 -6.98 13.92
C TRP A 87 5.84 -7.92 12.79
N LEU A 88 6.72 -8.11 11.83
CA LEU A 88 6.56 -9.03 10.70
C LEU A 88 7.87 -9.78 10.49
N VAL A 89 7.81 -11.12 10.40
CA VAL A 89 8.96 -11.98 10.12
C VAL A 89 8.78 -12.68 8.79
N MET A 90 9.84 -12.63 7.99
CA MET A 90 9.92 -13.26 6.69
C MET A 90 11.32 -13.83 6.43
N GLU A 91 11.46 -14.53 5.31
CA GLU A 91 12.77 -14.97 4.81
C GLU A 91 13.68 -13.77 4.58
N HIS A 92 14.91 -13.86 5.08
CA HIS A 92 15.97 -12.93 4.71
C HIS A 92 16.56 -13.33 3.37
N VAL A 93 16.03 -12.77 2.29
CA VAL A 93 16.52 -12.99 0.93
C VAL A 93 17.95 -12.45 0.82
N GLN A 94 18.88 -13.30 0.42
CA GLN A 94 20.29 -12.93 0.20
C GLN A 94 20.49 -12.57 -1.27
N GLY A 95 20.94 -11.36 -1.54
CA GLY A 95 21.16 -10.82 -2.89
C GLY A 95 21.47 -9.34 -2.84
N GLU A 96 21.57 -8.74 -4.01
CA GLU A 96 21.77 -7.30 -4.17
C GLU A 96 20.57 -6.67 -4.87
N THR A 97 20.17 -5.48 -4.44
CA THR A 97 19.10 -4.77 -5.13
C THR A 97 19.61 -4.18 -6.45
N LEU A 98 18.75 -4.07 -7.47
CA LEU A 98 19.14 -3.43 -8.73
C LEU A 98 19.58 -1.95 -8.55
N ARG A 99 19.37 -1.38 -7.37
CA ARG A 99 19.86 -0.03 -7.06
C ARG A 99 21.38 0.07 -7.13
N THR A 100 22.13 -0.98 -6.72
CA THR A 100 23.60 -0.99 -6.76
C THR A 100 24.13 -0.89 -8.21
N LEU A 101 23.37 -1.39 -9.18
CA LEU A 101 23.72 -1.37 -10.59
C LEU A 101 23.54 0.03 -11.24
N LEU A 102 22.79 0.92 -10.61
CA LEU A 102 22.59 2.29 -11.13
C LEU A 102 23.88 3.13 -11.10
N ASP A 103 24.81 2.82 -10.21
CA ASP A 103 26.08 3.54 -10.11
C ASP A 103 26.99 3.24 -11.32
N ALA A 104 26.75 2.11 -12.00
CA ALA A 104 27.44 1.70 -13.21
C ALA A 104 26.65 2.03 -14.51
N ALA A 105 25.47 2.64 -14.40
CA ALA A 105 24.64 2.96 -15.56
C ALA A 105 25.25 4.09 -16.41
N PRO A 106 25.15 4.05 -17.76
CA PRO A 106 24.36 3.12 -18.55
C PRO A 106 24.98 1.71 -18.65
N LEU A 107 24.14 0.68 -18.48
CA LEU A 107 24.56 -0.72 -18.61
C LEU A 107 24.50 -1.18 -20.09
N PRO A 108 25.24 -2.25 -20.44
CA PRO A 108 25.11 -2.88 -21.75
C PRO A 108 23.65 -3.29 -22.04
N PRO A 109 23.14 -3.11 -23.29
CA PRO A 109 21.76 -3.39 -23.66
C PRO A 109 21.29 -4.79 -23.31
N ASP A 110 22.13 -5.80 -23.54
CA ASP A 110 21.80 -7.20 -23.22
C ASP A 110 21.63 -7.42 -21.72
N ARG A 111 22.43 -6.74 -20.90
CA ARG A 111 22.29 -6.80 -19.45
C ARG A 111 20.99 -6.12 -18.96
N VAL A 112 20.65 -4.97 -19.55
CA VAL A 112 19.38 -4.29 -19.26
C VAL A 112 18.19 -5.20 -19.61
N ALA A 113 18.25 -5.85 -20.78
CA ALA A 113 17.21 -6.78 -21.21
C ALA A 113 17.08 -7.99 -20.30
N ALA A 114 18.21 -8.62 -19.95
CA ALA A 114 18.22 -9.77 -19.04
C ALA A 114 17.62 -9.42 -17.66
N LEU A 115 18.05 -8.32 -17.05
CA LEU A 115 17.51 -7.85 -15.78
C LEU A 115 16.01 -7.51 -15.88
N GLY A 116 15.62 -6.88 -16.98
CA GLY A 116 14.22 -6.56 -17.26
C GLY A 116 13.35 -7.80 -17.42
N ALA A 117 13.83 -8.82 -18.12
CA ALA A 117 13.12 -10.09 -18.29
C ALA A 117 12.93 -10.83 -16.94
N LEU A 118 13.97 -10.89 -16.11
CA LEU A 118 13.88 -11.48 -14.76
C LEU A 118 12.88 -10.72 -13.87
N ALA A 119 12.90 -9.37 -13.91
CA ALA A 119 11.97 -8.55 -13.17
C ALA A 119 10.52 -8.70 -13.68
N ALA A 120 10.33 -8.75 -15.00
CA ALA A 120 9.02 -8.97 -15.60
C ALA A 120 8.47 -10.38 -15.29
N THR A 121 9.32 -11.40 -15.22
CA THR A 121 8.92 -12.76 -14.77
C THR A 121 8.44 -12.74 -13.32
N ALA A 122 9.16 -12.05 -12.45
CA ALA A 122 8.76 -11.90 -11.05
C ALA A 122 7.42 -11.15 -10.91
N LEU A 123 7.19 -10.11 -11.72
CA LEU A 123 5.92 -9.38 -11.75
C LEU A 123 4.77 -10.24 -12.27
N GLU A 124 4.99 -11.07 -13.31
CA GLU A 124 3.96 -11.98 -13.81
C GLU A 124 3.51 -12.97 -12.72
N ASP A 125 4.45 -13.54 -11.97
CA ASP A 125 4.12 -14.44 -10.86
C ASP A 125 3.33 -13.73 -9.74
N LEU A 126 3.63 -12.46 -9.48
CA LEU A 126 2.89 -11.64 -8.52
C LEU A 126 1.48 -11.31 -9.05
N HIS A 127 1.37 -10.87 -10.31
CA HIS A 127 0.09 -10.52 -10.92
C HIS A 127 -0.87 -11.71 -11.00
N ARG A 128 -0.36 -12.93 -11.21
CA ARG A 128 -1.15 -14.17 -11.14
C ARG A 128 -1.72 -14.45 -9.75
N GLN A 129 -1.11 -13.91 -8.71
CA GLN A 129 -1.62 -13.95 -7.34
C GLN A 129 -2.58 -12.79 -7.04
N HIS A 130 -3.07 -12.08 -8.09
CA HIS A 130 -3.99 -10.95 -7.99
C HIS A 130 -3.44 -9.76 -7.21
N VAL A 131 -2.13 -9.56 -7.21
CA VAL A 131 -1.45 -8.46 -6.54
C VAL A 131 -0.79 -7.52 -7.54
N VAL A 132 -0.99 -6.22 -7.34
CA VAL A 132 -0.26 -5.14 -8.02
C VAL A 132 0.69 -4.53 -6.99
N HIS A 133 1.98 -4.42 -7.31
CA HIS A 133 3.00 -4.01 -6.34
C HIS A 133 2.96 -2.51 -6.04
N LEU A 134 2.77 -1.66 -7.06
CA LEU A 134 2.59 -0.20 -6.99
C LEU A 134 3.79 0.61 -6.46
N ASP A 135 4.90 -0.03 -6.13
CA ASP A 135 6.16 0.64 -5.75
C ASP A 135 7.39 -0.06 -6.37
N ILE A 136 7.28 -0.46 -7.64
CA ILE A 136 8.39 -1.03 -8.38
C ILE A 136 9.46 0.04 -8.60
N LYS A 137 10.64 -0.25 -8.08
CA LYS A 137 11.85 0.57 -8.19
C LYS A 137 13.09 -0.30 -8.00
N PRO A 138 14.27 0.12 -8.44
CA PRO A 138 15.49 -0.69 -8.33
C PRO A 138 15.83 -1.18 -6.92
N SER A 139 15.46 -0.45 -5.87
CA SER A 139 15.68 -0.87 -4.47
C SER A 139 14.71 -1.96 -3.99
N ASN A 140 13.60 -2.19 -4.69
CA ASN A 140 12.61 -3.21 -4.36
C ASN A 140 12.71 -4.45 -5.26
N LEU A 141 13.69 -4.47 -6.18
CA LEU A 141 14.02 -5.59 -7.07
C LEU A 141 15.36 -6.18 -6.60
N MET A 142 15.32 -7.32 -5.91
CA MET A 142 16.50 -7.99 -5.41
C MET A 142 16.97 -9.07 -6.37
N LEU A 143 18.16 -8.94 -6.90
CA LEU A 143 18.82 -9.93 -7.73
C LEU A 143 19.47 -11.00 -6.84
N VAL A 144 19.03 -12.22 -7.02
CA VAL A 144 19.52 -13.39 -6.29
C VAL A 144 20.18 -14.34 -7.29
N THR A 145 21.42 -14.70 -7.03
CA THR A 145 22.17 -15.69 -7.81
C THR A 145 22.21 -17.00 -7.06
N ASP A 146 21.76 -18.05 -7.68
CA ASP A 146 21.87 -19.40 -7.13
C ASP A 146 23.35 -19.80 -7.08
N PRO A 147 23.92 -20.13 -5.90
CA PRO A 147 25.36 -20.39 -5.78
C PRO A 147 25.81 -21.68 -6.46
N GLN A 148 24.89 -22.60 -6.78
CA GLN A 148 25.21 -23.88 -7.39
C GLN A 148 25.15 -23.82 -8.92
N SER A 149 24.09 -23.21 -9.45
CA SER A 149 23.82 -23.13 -10.88
C SER A 149 24.31 -21.84 -11.54
N GLY A 150 24.55 -20.79 -10.77
CA GLY A 150 24.80 -19.45 -11.28
C GLY A 150 23.56 -18.77 -11.87
N ALA A 151 22.39 -19.40 -11.79
CA ALA A 151 21.16 -18.84 -12.33
C ALA A 151 20.71 -17.63 -11.50
N GLU A 152 20.34 -16.57 -12.21
CA GLU A 152 19.81 -15.34 -11.60
C GLU A 152 18.29 -15.36 -11.57
N ARG A 153 17.70 -14.80 -10.50
CA ARG A 153 16.28 -14.48 -10.42
C ARG A 153 16.08 -13.17 -9.69
N VAL A 154 14.95 -12.51 -9.94
CA VAL A 154 14.54 -11.34 -9.17
C VAL A 154 13.52 -11.74 -8.11
N VAL A 155 13.71 -11.23 -6.90
CA VAL A 155 12.75 -11.32 -5.79
C VAL A 155 12.24 -9.92 -5.51
N LEU A 156 10.91 -9.77 -5.50
CA LEU A 156 10.22 -8.54 -5.17
C LEU A 156 10.16 -8.38 -3.65
N ILE A 157 10.47 -7.21 -3.14
CA ILE A 157 10.46 -6.91 -1.71
C ILE A 157 9.70 -5.63 -1.43
N ASP A 158 9.23 -5.46 -0.18
CA ASP A 158 8.52 -4.28 0.32
C ASP A 158 7.13 -4.08 -0.32
N PHE A 159 6.14 -4.80 0.22
CA PHE A 159 4.75 -4.81 -0.27
C PHE A 159 3.85 -3.77 0.41
N GLY A 160 4.42 -2.80 1.12
CA GLY A 160 3.66 -1.82 1.90
C GLY A 160 2.75 -0.90 1.09
N LEU A 161 2.94 -0.79 -0.23
CA LEU A 161 2.06 -0.01 -1.12
C LEU A 161 1.22 -0.90 -2.05
N SER A 162 1.31 -2.20 -1.94
CA SER A 162 0.66 -3.14 -2.85
C SER A 162 -0.86 -3.19 -2.69
N HIS A 163 -1.53 -3.60 -3.75
CA HIS A 163 -2.98 -3.82 -3.78
C HIS A 163 -3.26 -5.27 -4.15
N HIS A 164 -4.12 -5.95 -3.40
CA HIS A 164 -4.61 -7.30 -3.70
C HIS A 164 -6.09 -7.24 -4.04
N ALA A 165 -6.49 -7.78 -5.19
CA ALA A 165 -7.87 -7.66 -5.69
C ALA A 165 -8.95 -8.24 -4.74
N GLN A 166 -8.59 -9.15 -3.85
CA GLN A 166 -9.51 -9.82 -2.92
C GLN A 166 -9.39 -9.34 -1.47
N LEU A 167 -8.41 -8.46 -1.16
CA LEU A 167 -8.22 -7.89 0.17
C LEU A 167 -8.66 -6.43 0.19
N PRO A 168 -8.95 -5.87 1.38
CA PRO A 168 -9.22 -4.44 1.55
C PRO A 168 -8.04 -3.57 1.10
N ASP A 169 -8.32 -2.47 0.41
CA ASP A 169 -7.29 -1.47 0.10
C ASP A 169 -7.20 -0.43 1.21
N LEU A 170 -6.46 -0.74 2.28
CA LEU A 170 -6.30 0.13 3.46
C LEU A 170 -5.77 1.51 3.10
N LEU A 171 -4.90 1.60 2.08
CA LEU A 171 -4.32 2.86 1.64
C LEU A 171 -5.34 3.72 0.90
N ALA A 172 -6.12 3.14 -0.03
CA ALA A 172 -7.17 3.87 -0.72
C ALA A 172 -8.31 4.28 0.22
N GLU A 173 -8.64 3.42 1.20
CA GLU A 173 -9.65 3.71 2.21
C GLU A 173 -9.25 4.88 3.14
N GLN A 174 -7.95 5.11 3.36
CA GLN A 174 -7.45 6.13 4.29
C GLN A 174 -6.84 7.36 3.62
N PHE A 175 -6.31 7.24 2.40
CA PHE A 175 -5.59 8.33 1.72
C PHE A 175 -6.09 8.52 0.29
N HIS A 176 -6.42 9.77 -0.05
CA HIS A 176 -6.88 10.17 -1.40
C HIS A 176 -5.78 10.89 -2.20
N ILE A 177 -4.52 10.57 -1.91
CA ILE A 177 -3.36 11.14 -2.60
C ILE A 177 -2.61 10.06 -3.38
N PRO A 178 -1.91 10.43 -4.48
CA PRO A 178 -1.05 9.48 -5.18
C PRO A 178 0.00 8.90 -4.24
N MET A 179 0.06 7.57 -4.17
CA MET A 179 1.00 6.83 -3.33
C MET A 179 2.04 6.12 -4.20
N GLY A 180 3.30 6.14 -3.77
CA GLY A 180 4.42 5.52 -4.48
C GLY A 180 5.69 6.35 -4.45
N THR A 181 6.77 5.79 -4.98
CA THR A 181 8.04 6.50 -5.11
C THR A 181 8.00 7.43 -6.34
N ALA A 182 8.02 8.73 -6.11
CA ALA A 182 7.72 9.79 -7.08
C ALA A 182 8.31 9.64 -8.49
N PRO A 183 9.59 9.24 -8.70
CA PRO A 183 10.13 9.02 -10.04
C PRO A 183 9.48 7.87 -10.82
N TYR A 184 8.93 6.85 -10.12
CA TYR A 184 8.45 5.58 -10.68
C TYR A 184 6.92 5.46 -10.77
N ILE A 185 6.17 6.33 -10.09
CA ILE A 185 4.69 6.35 -10.10
C ILE A 185 4.17 6.38 -11.55
N SER A 186 3.18 5.55 -11.86
CA SER A 186 2.51 5.52 -13.17
C SER A 186 1.51 6.67 -13.36
N PRO A 187 1.11 7.00 -14.61
CA PRO A 187 0.07 7.99 -14.89
C PRO A 187 -1.24 7.71 -14.16
N GLU A 188 -1.70 6.46 -14.14
CA GLU A 188 -2.94 6.05 -13.49
C GLU A 188 -2.86 6.13 -11.96
N GLN A 189 -1.70 5.85 -11.35
CA GLN A 189 -1.48 6.10 -9.91
C GLN A 189 -1.53 7.60 -9.58
N VAL A 190 -1.05 8.48 -10.46
CA VAL A 190 -1.19 9.93 -10.29
C VAL A 190 -2.65 10.35 -10.30
N LEU A 191 -3.50 9.61 -10.99
CA LEU A 191 -4.95 9.79 -11.03
C LEU A 191 -5.69 9.01 -9.93
N GLY A 192 -4.99 8.29 -9.04
CA GLY A 192 -5.57 7.57 -7.91
C GLY A 192 -5.95 6.11 -8.18
N ALA A 193 -5.72 5.58 -9.40
CA ALA A 193 -5.97 4.17 -9.70
C ALA A 193 -4.87 3.27 -9.13
N ARG A 194 -5.27 2.15 -8.49
CA ARG A 194 -4.36 1.24 -7.81
C ARG A 194 -4.50 -0.24 -8.20
N HIS A 195 -5.37 -0.56 -9.13
CA HIS A 195 -5.77 -1.94 -9.46
C HIS A 195 -5.23 -2.44 -10.80
N ASP A 196 -4.58 -1.59 -11.59
CA ASP A 196 -4.06 -1.98 -12.91
C ASP A 196 -2.63 -2.52 -12.81
N PRO A 197 -2.37 -3.82 -13.11
CA PRO A 197 -1.04 -4.41 -13.04
C PRO A 197 -0.05 -3.77 -14.03
N ARG A 198 -0.53 -3.08 -15.06
CA ARG A 198 0.32 -2.37 -16.02
C ARG A 198 0.95 -1.10 -15.43
N SER A 199 0.54 -0.68 -14.22
CA SER A 199 1.27 0.32 -13.42
C SER A 199 2.67 -0.16 -13.05
N ASP A 200 2.81 -1.45 -12.71
CA ASP A 200 4.11 -2.04 -12.41
C ASP A 200 5.00 -2.13 -13.66
N LEU A 201 4.39 -2.35 -14.84
CA LEU A 201 5.13 -2.35 -16.11
C LEU A 201 5.66 -0.95 -16.47
N PHE A 202 4.88 0.10 -16.19
CA PHE A 202 5.35 1.48 -16.33
C PHE A 202 6.55 1.74 -15.40
N ALA A 203 6.44 1.38 -14.13
CA ALA A 203 7.49 1.56 -13.14
C ALA A 203 8.76 0.76 -13.49
N LEU A 204 8.61 -0.48 -13.99
CA LEU A 204 9.73 -1.26 -14.53
C LEU A 204 10.33 -0.58 -15.76
N GLY A 205 9.51 -0.03 -16.66
CA GLY A 205 9.98 0.78 -17.80
C GLY A 205 10.83 1.98 -17.39
N VAL A 206 10.45 2.66 -16.28
CA VAL A 206 11.28 3.75 -15.68
C VAL A 206 12.63 3.21 -15.20
N ALA A 207 12.64 2.04 -14.54
CA ALA A 207 13.88 1.40 -14.07
C ALA A 207 14.78 1.00 -15.25
N LEU A 208 14.22 0.37 -16.29
CA LEU A 208 14.96 -0.02 -17.50
C LEU A 208 15.52 1.20 -18.25
N TYR A 209 14.71 2.26 -18.36
CA TYR A 209 15.20 3.52 -18.94
C TYR A 209 16.41 4.05 -18.15
N HIS A 210 16.34 4.03 -16.81
CA HIS A 210 17.43 4.52 -15.96
C HIS A 210 18.69 3.64 -16.10
N LEU A 211 18.55 2.33 -16.10
CA LEU A 211 19.66 1.38 -16.31
C LEU A 211 20.31 1.54 -17.71
N ALA A 212 19.48 1.80 -18.74
CA ALA A 212 19.94 1.94 -20.11
C ALA A 212 20.58 3.31 -20.43
N THR A 213 20.25 4.37 -19.68
CA THR A 213 20.66 5.74 -20.03
C THR A 213 21.44 6.47 -18.93
N GLY A 214 21.47 5.93 -17.71
CA GLY A 214 21.99 6.63 -16.53
C GLY A 214 21.10 7.78 -16.03
N GLN A 215 19.92 8.00 -16.63
CA GLN A 215 19.03 9.10 -16.30
C GLN A 215 17.60 8.64 -16.05
N ARG A 216 16.86 9.36 -15.19
CA ARG A 216 15.44 9.10 -14.98
C ARG A 216 14.60 9.80 -16.05
N PRO A 217 13.61 9.11 -16.67
CA PRO A 217 12.83 9.67 -17.79
C PRO A 217 12.02 10.90 -17.41
N PHE A 218 11.53 10.98 -16.15
CA PHE A 218 10.71 12.07 -15.63
C PHE A 218 11.40 12.86 -14.52
N GLY A 219 12.71 12.67 -14.34
CA GLY A 219 13.50 13.32 -13.28
C GLY A 219 13.09 12.88 -11.86
N ASN A 220 13.16 13.82 -10.91
CA ASN A 220 12.80 13.60 -9.52
C ASN A 220 11.70 14.60 -9.08
N PRO A 221 10.43 14.38 -9.41
CA PRO A 221 9.35 15.31 -9.09
C PRO A 221 9.14 15.39 -7.58
N THR A 222 9.07 16.62 -7.04
CA THR A 222 8.85 16.90 -5.61
C THR A 222 7.48 17.49 -5.32
N SER A 223 6.61 17.62 -6.33
CA SER A 223 5.28 18.20 -6.21
C SER A 223 4.26 17.45 -7.05
N GLN A 224 2.99 17.54 -6.69
CA GLN A 224 1.89 16.96 -7.49
C GLN A 224 1.89 17.49 -8.94
N ARG A 225 2.16 18.78 -9.14
CA ARG A 225 2.29 19.35 -10.49
C ARG A 225 3.44 18.69 -11.28
N GLY A 226 4.55 18.40 -10.62
CA GLY A 226 5.66 17.66 -11.20
C GLY A 226 5.29 16.22 -11.57
N LEU A 227 4.53 15.53 -10.70
CA LEU A 227 3.99 14.20 -10.96
C LEU A 227 3.04 14.20 -12.16
N ARG A 228 2.15 15.17 -12.29
CA ARG A 228 1.18 15.28 -13.41
C ARG A 228 1.83 15.49 -14.78
N ARG A 229 3.11 15.86 -14.87
CA ARG A 229 3.81 16.03 -16.17
C ARG A 229 3.80 14.74 -16.99
N ARG A 230 3.88 13.56 -16.37
CA ARG A 230 3.85 12.28 -17.07
C ARG A 230 2.52 11.97 -17.76
N LEU A 231 1.45 12.72 -17.48
CA LEU A 231 0.17 12.61 -18.17
C LEU A 231 0.19 13.22 -19.59
N TYR A 232 1.18 14.07 -19.90
CA TYR A 232 1.22 14.83 -21.14
C TYR A 232 2.62 15.04 -21.73
N GLN A 233 3.68 14.71 -20.99
CA GLN A 233 5.06 14.91 -21.42
C GLN A 233 5.75 13.54 -21.54
N ASP A 234 6.13 13.17 -22.77
CA ASP A 234 6.92 11.98 -23.00
C ASP A 234 8.37 12.18 -22.54
N PRO A 235 9.06 11.11 -22.15
CA PRO A 235 10.48 11.17 -21.84
C PRO A 235 11.32 11.47 -23.09
N ALA A 236 12.56 11.89 -22.88
CA ALA A 236 13.52 11.88 -23.98
C ALA A 236 13.66 10.46 -24.54
N PRO A 237 13.72 10.26 -25.86
CA PRO A 237 14.03 8.94 -26.38
C PRO A 237 15.38 8.44 -25.85
N PRO A 238 15.51 7.19 -25.38
CA PRO A 238 16.78 6.65 -24.88
C PRO A 238 17.95 6.85 -25.84
N ARG A 239 17.73 6.67 -27.14
CA ARG A 239 18.74 6.87 -28.20
C ARG A 239 19.18 8.32 -28.39
N ALA A 240 18.42 9.30 -27.89
CA ALA A 240 18.88 10.68 -27.83
C ALA A 240 19.95 10.91 -26.75
N LEU A 241 20.06 10.00 -25.79
CA LEU A 241 21.06 10.04 -24.70
C LEU A 241 22.19 9.06 -24.94
N VAL A 242 21.86 7.88 -25.47
CA VAL A 242 22.77 6.78 -25.81
C VAL A 242 22.52 6.38 -27.27
N PRO A 243 23.20 7.02 -28.25
CA PRO A 243 22.92 6.82 -29.70
C PRO A 243 23.03 5.37 -30.16
N ASP A 244 23.92 4.58 -29.57
CA ASP A 244 24.17 3.18 -29.90
C ASP A 244 23.19 2.20 -29.26
N LEU A 245 22.21 2.68 -28.49
CA LEU A 245 21.19 1.82 -27.92
C LEU A 245 20.39 1.12 -29.05
N PRO A 246 20.17 -0.20 -28.98
CA PRO A 246 19.40 -0.92 -29.99
C PRO A 246 17.97 -0.39 -30.13
N ARG A 247 17.47 -0.34 -31.35
CA ARG A 247 16.11 0.15 -31.68
C ARG A 247 15.03 -0.65 -30.94
N TRP A 248 15.20 -1.96 -30.88
CA TRP A 248 14.26 -2.85 -30.21
C TRP A 248 14.16 -2.56 -28.69
N LEU A 249 15.29 -2.26 -28.05
CA LEU A 249 15.27 -1.94 -26.60
C LEU A 249 14.60 -0.59 -26.33
N GLN A 250 14.86 0.43 -27.20
CA GLN A 250 14.13 1.69 -27.15
C GLN A 250 12.63 1.49 -27.34
N GLU A 251 12.21 0.65 -28.32
CA GLU A 251 10.79 0.33 -28.56
C GLU A 251 10.14 -0.21 -27.30
N ILE A 252 10.74 -1.24 -26.68
CA ILE A 252 10.22 -1.86 -25.46
C ILE A 252 10.12 -0.85 -24.31
N VAL A 253 11.20 -0.12 -24.05
CA VAL A 253 11.25 0.84 -22.93
C VAL A 253 10.21 1.94 -23.13
N LEU A 254 10.10 2.54 -24.32
CA LEU A 254 9.12 3.59 -24.60
C LEU A 254 7.68 3.06 -24.57
N ARG A 255 7.46 1.80 -24.99
CA ARG A 255 6.15 1.16 -24.90
C ARG A 255 5.70 0.98 -23.44
N CYS A 256 6.61 0.60 -22.54
CA CYS A 256 6.29 0.57 -21.09
C CYS A 256 5.89 1.95 -20.54
N LEU A 257 6.47 3.02 -21.09
CA LEU A 257 6.28 4.40 -20.62
C LEU A 257 5.09 5.14 -21.29
N GLU A 258 4.27 4.44 -22.07
CA GLU A 258 3.05 5.02 -22.63
C GLU A 258 2.10 5.51 -21.52
N VAL A 259 1.46 6.65 -21.74
CA VAL A 259 0.51 7.24 -20.79
C VAL A 259 -0.73 6.36 -20.64
N ASP A 260 -1.21 5.84 -21.78
CA ASP A 260 -2.35 4.93 -21.82
C ASP A 260 -1.89 3.50 -21.51
N PRO A 261 -2.42 2.85 -20.45
CA PRO A 261 -2.09 1.46 -20.15
C PRO A 261 -2.37 0.49 -21.30
N ASP A 262 -3.40 0.74 -22.13
CA ASP A 262 -3.75 -0.13 -23.27
C ASP A 262 -2.71 -0.07 -24.41
N ALA A 263 -1.89 0.97 -24.46
CA ALA A 263 -0.80 1.10 -25.41
C ALA A 263 0.50 0.41 -24.95
N ARG A 264 0.56 -0.04 -23.66
CA ARG A 264 1.70 -0.78 -23.10
C ARG A 264 1.67 -2.26 -23.49
N HIS A 265 2.59 -3.04 -22.91
CA HIS A 265 2.51 -4.50 -22.95
C HIS A 265 1.26 -4.95 -22.16
N PRO A 266 0.50 -5.93 -22.67
CA PRO A 266 -0.75 -6.37 -22.02
C PRO A 266 -0.50 -7.12 -20.71
N SER A 267 0.69 -7.71 -20.54
CA SER A 267 1.08 -8.43 -19.32
C SER A 267 2.60 -8.36 -19.11
N ALA A 268 3.04 -8.70 -17.92
CA ALA A 268 4.45 -8.83 -17.59
C ALA A 268 5.10 -10.01 -18.35
N ALA A 269 4.35 -11.08 -18.62
CA ALA A 269 4.82 -12.20 -19.45
C ALA A 269 5.17 -11.75 -20.87
N GLN A 270 4.33 -10.90 -21.50
CA GLN A 270 4.63 -10.38 -22.83
C GLN A 270 5.87 -9.47 -22.82
N LEU A 271 6.04 -8.66 -21.78
CA LEU A 271 7.25 -7.84 -21.62
C LEU A 271 8.50 -8.71 -21.45
N ALA A 272 8.44 -9.76 -20.64
CA ALA A 272 9.55 -10.72 -20.47
C ALA A 272 9.90 -11.39 -21.81
N PHE A 273 8.89 -11.80 -22.56
CA PHE A 273 9.06 -12.40 -23.89
C PHE A 273 9.75 -11.44 -24.86
N ASP A 274 9.26 -10.21 -25.00
CA ASP A 274 9.83 -9.21 -25.90
C ASP A 274 11.31 -8.88 -25.53
N LEU A 275 11.64 -8.85 -24.25
CA LEU A 275 13.03 -8.63 -23.78
C LEU A 275 13.97 -9.80 -24.07
N THR A 276 13.45 -11.02 -24.15
CA THR A 276 14.25 -12.24 -24.45
C THR A 276 14.28 -12.61 -25.93
N HIS A 277 13.39 -12.03 -26.75
CA HIS A 277 13.28 -12.30 -28.20
C HIS A 277 13.31 -10.98 -29.00
N PRO A 278 14.42 -10.25 -28.98
CA PRO A 278 14.51 -8.93 -29.59
C PRO A 278 14.22 -8.94 -31.10
N GLU A 279 14.45 -10.06 -31.80
CA GLU A 279 14.16 -10.27 -33.20
C GLU A 279 12.67 -10.33 -33.54
N GLN A 280 11.81 -10.58 -32.52
CA GLN A 280 10.34 -10.66 -32.69
C GLN A 280 9.64 -9.35 -32.30
N VAL A 281 10.36 -8.36 -31.79
CA VAL A 281 9.80 -7.08 -31.38
C VAL A 281 9.35 -6.26 -32.59
N PRO A 282 8.05 -5.93 -32.74
CA PRO A 282 7.58 -5.08 -33.80
C PRO A 282 8.10 -3.65 -33.61
N LEU A 283 8.96 -3.18 -34.50
CA LEU A 283 9.45 -1.80 -34.44
C LEU A 283 8.39 -0.83 -34.95
N THR A 284 8.07 0.17 -34.17
CA THR A 284 7.14 1.25 -34.49
C THR A 284 7.84 2.59 -34.56
N GLY A 285 7.07 3.68 -34.65
CA GLY A 285 7.63 5.04 -34.57
C GLY A 285 8.42 5.31 -33.30
N ARG A 286 8.20 4.54 -32.20
CA ARG A 286 8.98 4.64 -30.97
C ARG A 286 10.45 4.25 -31.18
N ALA A 287 10.72 3.23 -31.95
CA ALA A 287 12.08 2.77 -32.30
C ALA A 287 12.91 3.84 -33.01
N GLU A 288 12.25 4.68 -33.82
CA GLU A 288 12.90 5.69 -34.66
C GLU A 288 12.95 7.07 -33.98
N ARG A 289 12.32 7.25 -32.82
CA ARG A 289 12.34 8.55 -32.12
C ARG A 289 13.77 8.91 -31.71
N ALA A 290 14.27 10.04 -32.20
CA ALA A 290 15.62 10.55 -31.90
C ALA A 290 15.57 11.91 -31.18
N ARG A 291 14.42 12.54 -31.08
CA ARG A 291 14.27 13.89 -30.51
C ARG A 291 13.12 13.95 -29.52
N ARG A 292 13.24 14.85 -28.56
CA ARG A 292 12.11 15.20 -27.65
C ARG A 292 10.99 15.85 -28.43
N ASP A 293 9.77 15.71 -27.93
CA ASP A 293 8.60 16.36 -28.50
C ASP A 293 8.72 17.89 -28.51
N GLY A 294 8.10 18.49 -29.54
CA GLY A 294 8.00 19.93 -29.65
C GLY A 294 7.09 20.54 -28.56
N ARG A 295 7.32 21.80 -28.22
CA ARG A 295 6.51 22.51 -27.20
C ARG A 295 5.01 22.53 -27.55
N LEU A 296 4.67 22.59 -28.83
CA LEU A 296 3.29 22.60 -29.31
C LEU A 296 2.58 21.26 -29.08
N ASP A 297 3.28 20.14 -29.27
CA ASP A 297 2.70 18.81 -29.04
C ASP A 297 2.49 18.55 -27.55
N VAL A 298 3.44 18.98 -26.72
CA VAL A 298 3.29 18.95 -25.25
C VAL A 298 2.11 19.81 -24.81
N ALA A 299 1.95 21.02 -25.35
CA ALA A 299 0.82 21.89 -25.03
C ALA A 299 -0.54 21.29 -25.43
N ARG A 300 -0.65 20.68 -26.62
CA ARG A 300 -1.87 19.99 -27.08
C ARG A 300 -2.22 18.81 -26.15
N ARG A 301 -1.23 18.02 -25.74
CA ARG A 301 -1.43 16.90 -24.83
C ARG A 301 -1.79 17.38 -23.43
N TRP A 302 -1.20 18.46 -22.96
CA TRP A 302 -1.55 19.10 -21.71
C TRP A 302 -3.02 19.51 -21.68
N LEU A 303 -3.52 20.19 -22.72
CA LEU A 303 -4.93 20.54 -22.84
C LEU A 303 -5.86 19.30 -22.76
N ARG A 304 -5.50 18.21 -23.45
CA ARG A 304 -6.25 16.95 -23.39
C ARG A 304 -6.19 16.28 -22.01
N SER A 305 -5.13 16.52 -21.23
CA SER A 305 -4.97 15.94 -19.89
C SER A 305 -5.79 16.67 -18.83
N LEU A 306 -6.26 17.91 -19.07
CA LEU A 306 -7.05 18.68 -18.11
C LEU A 306 -8.42 18.05 -17.80
N GLY A 307 -8.96 17.22 -18.70
CA GLY A 307 -10.21 16.46 -18.51
C GLY A 307 -10.01 15.00 -18.08
N ARG A 308 -8.78 14.56 -17.85
CA ARG A 308 -8.52 13.22 -17.32
C ARG A 308 -8.69 13.24 -15.81
N GLU A 309 -9.88 12.91 -15.38
CA GLU A 309 -10.14 12.50 -14.00
C GLU A 309 -9.70 11.04 -13.80
N ALA A 310 -9.47 10.65 -12.55
CA ALA A 310 -9.41 9.23 -12.21
C ALA A 310 -10.65 8.58 -12.82
N ALA A 311 -10.45 7.51 -13.60
CA ALA A 311 -11.59 6.70 -13.97
C ALA A 311 -12.35 6.40 -12.67
N PRO A 312 -13.66 6.65 -12.57
CA PRO A 312 -14.41 6.23 -11.41
C PRO A 312 -14.05 4.75 -11.21
N VAL A 313 -13.84 4.37 -9.96
CA VAL A 313 -13.61 2.96 -9.63
C VAL A 313 -14.79 2.24 -10.25
N ALA A 314 -14.60 1.75 -11.48
CA ALA A 314 -15.63 1.02 -12.19
C ALA A 314 -16.01 -0.11 -11.26
N ASP A 315 -17.30 -0.26 -11.00
CA ASP A 315 -17.87 -1.31 -10.18
C ASP A 315 -17.02 -2.56 -10.34
N ARG A 316 -16.38 -2.98 -9.25
CA ARG A 316 -15.50 -4.15 -9.24
C ARG A 316 -16.25 -5.28 -9.92
N PRO A 317 -15.77 -5.87 -11.04
CA PRO A 317 -16.37 -7.09 -11.57
C PRO A 317 -16.17 -8.15 -10.49
N GLY A 318 -17.24 -8.46 -9.75
CA GLY A 318 -17.21 -9.32 -8.57
C GLY A 318 -17.24 -8.58 -7.22
N ALA A 319 -17.40 -7.26 -7.15
CA ALA A 319 -17.93 -6.62 -5.96
C ALA A 319 -19.35 -7.16 -5.75
N SER A 320 -19.38 -8.31 -5.12
CA SER A 320 -20.56 -8.91 -4.53
C SER A 320 -21.33 -7.78 -3.84
N LEU A 321 -22.66 -7.84 -3.89
CA LEU A 321 -23.65 -7.07 -3.13
C LEU A 321 -23.45 -7.20 -1.59
N SER A 322 -22.22 -7.28 -1.14
CA SER A 322 -21.82 -7.49 0.24
C SER A 322 -21.69 -6.15 0.92
N PRO A 323 -22.55 -5.85 1.90
CA PRO A 323 -22.59 -4.54 2.54
C PRO A 323 -21.26 -4.25 3.24
N LEU A 324 -20.81 -3.00 3.12
CA LEU A 324 -19.69 -2.48 3.88
C LEU A 324 -20.21 -1.82 5.16
N VAL A 325 -19.93 -2.45 6.29
CA VAL A 325 -20.37 -2.03 7.61
C VAL A 325 -19.23 -1.30 8.31
N MET A 326 -19.46 -0.10 8.80
CA MET A 326 -18.51 0.66 9.61
C MET A 326 -18.93 0.61 11.07
N VAL A 327 -18.00 0.35 11.98
CA VAL A 327 -18.22 0.51 13.41
C VAL A 327 -17.29 1.58 13.99
N ALA A 328 -17.87 2.65 14.54
CA ALA A 328 -17.12 3.75 15.15
C ALA A 328 -16.92 3.49 16.64
N ILE A 329 -15.66 3.35 17.08
CA ILE A 329 -15.27 2.95 18.43
C ILE A 329 -14.45 4.09 19.08
N ASP A 330 -14.83 4.49 20.29
CA ASP A 330 -14.01 5.44 21.07
C ASP A 330 -12.99 4.67 21.93
N THR A 331 -11.83 4.45 21.39
CA THR A 331 -10.71 3.73 22.04
C THR A 331 -10.06 4.48 23.21
N ARG A 332 -10.50 5.72 23.52
CA ARG A 332 -9.99 6.49 24.67
C ARG A 332 -10.67 6.13 25.97
N ARG A 333 -11.93 5.74 25.90
CA ARG A 333 -12.73 5.39 27.08
C ARG A 333 -13.37 4.03 26.81
N GLN A 334 -12.85 3.03 27.44
CA GLN A 334 -13.44 1.70 27.42
C GLN A 334 -14.77 1.73 28.17
N ASP A 335 -15.80 1.21 27.53
CA ASP A 335 -17.13 1.03 28.09
C ASP A 335 -17.56 -0.41 27.79
N PRO A 336 -17.23 -1.36 28.70
CA PRO A 336 -17.40 -2.79 28.45
C PRO A 336 -18.84 -3.18 28.05
N GLU A 337 -19.85 -2.52 28.62
CA GLU A 337 -21.27 -2.82 28.31
C GLU A 337 -21.63 -2.34 26.89
N LEU A 338 -21.19 -1.13 26.52
CA LEU A 338 -21.43 -0.57 25.19
C LEU A 338 -20.62 -1.34 24.13
N ASP A 339 -19.38 -1.69 24.45
CA ASP A 339 -18.50 -2.47 23.57
C ASP A 339 -19.07 -3.87 23.32
N ALA A 340 -19.62 -4.53 24.35
CA ALA A 340 -20.30 -5.81 24.20
C ALA A 340 -21.56 -5.69 23.33
N ALA A 341 -22.39 -4.66 23.57
CA ALA A 341 -23.59 -4.42 22.76
C ALA A 341 -23.28 -4.13 21.28
N LEU A 342 -22.20 -3.38 20.99
CA LEU A 342 -21.72 -3.15 19.64
C LEU A 342 -21.20 -4.44 19.00
N ASN A 343 -20.41 -5.24 19.72
CA ASN A 343 -19.92 -6.53 19.25
C ASN A 343 -21.07 -7.48 18.91
N ASP A 344 -22.08 -7.60 19.79
CA ASP A 344 -23.26 -8.43 19.53
C ASP A 344 -24.02 -8.00 18.29
N LEU A 345 -24.18 -6.69 18.09
CA LEU A 345 -24.87 -6.15 16.91
C LEU A 345 -24.08 -6.45 15.63
N VAL A 346 -22.77 -6.20 15.65
CA VAL A 346 -21.87 -6.51 14.51
C VAL A 346 -21.93 -7.99 14.18
N GLN A 347 -21.87 -8.89 15.17
CA GLN A 347 -21.96 -10.33 14.96
C GLN A 347 -23.28 -10.72 14.27
N ARG A 348 -24.41 -10.16 14.69
CA ARG A 348 -25.71 -10.42 14.05
C ARG A 348 -25.72 -9.96 12.58
N ILE A 349 -25.22 -8.76 12.30
CA ILE A 349 -25.17 -8.24 10.94
C ILE A 349 -24.27 -9.13 10.05
N VAL A 350 -23.10 -9.51 10.54
CA VAL A 350 -22.16 -10.35 9.80
C VAL A 350 -22.68 -11.77 9.58
N GLN A 351 -23.47 -12.31 10.52
CA GLN A 351 -24.14 -13.62 10.38
C GLN A 351 -25.28 -13.58 9.36
N THR A 352 -26.05 -12.50 9.32
CA THR A 352 -27.17 -12.34 8.36
C THR A 352 -26.69 -11.94 6.97
N SER A 353 -25.44 -11.43 6.85
CA SER A 353 -24.84 -11.04 5.58
C SER A 353 -23.46 -11.68 5.43
N PRO A 354 -23.37 -12.95 4.98
CA PRO A 354 -22.11 -13.73 4.97
C PRO A 354 -20.96 -13.08 4.18
N GLY A 355 -21.26 -12.20 3.23
CA GLY A 355 -20.29 -11.41 2.46
C GLY A 355 -19.86 -10.09 3.10
N ALA A 356 -20.57 -9.60 4.13
CA ALA A 356 -20.33 -8.27 4.71
C ALA A 356 -18.88 -8.08 5.14
N ARG A 357 -18.33 -6.91 4.82
CA ARG A 357 -17.02 -6.42 5.28
C ARG A 357 -17.21 -5.43 6.41
N LEU A 358 -16.30 -5.42 7.37
CA LEU A 358 -16.33 -4.57 8.55
C LEU A 358 -15.15 -3.60 8.56
N ALA A 359 -15.41 -2.30 8.62
CA ALA A 359 -14.42 -1.27 8.90
C ALA A 359 -14.52 -0.83 10.37
N CYS A 360 -13.52 -1.16 11.19
CA CYS A 360 -13.41 -0.69 12.57
C CYS A 360 -12.69 0.66 12.57
N VAL A 361 -13.39 1.72 12.95
CA VAL A 361 -12.88 3.10 12.84
C VAL A 361 -12.82 3.76 14.21
N THR A 362 -11.72 4.43 14.50
CA THR A 362 -11.62 5.37 15.65
C THR A 362 -11.10 6.72 15.16
N VAL A 363 -11.51 7.80 15.84
CA VAL A 363 -11.03 9.14 15.50
C VAL A 363 -10.15 9.66 16.64
N MET A 364 -8.91 9.97 16.30
CA MET A 364 -7.96 10.64 17.17
C MET A 364 -8.13 12.15 17.00
N ARG A 365 -8.55 12.84 18.07
CA ARG A 365 -8.71 14.29 18.04
C ARG A 365 -7.36 14.97 17.98
N THR A 366 -7.19 15.84 16.98
CA THR A 366 -6.05 16.76 16.85
C THR A 366 -6.44 18.15 17.35
N ALA A 367 -5.48 18.92 17.85
CA ALA A 367 -5.70 20.31 18.22
C ALA A 367 -5.91 21.16 16.97
N ARG A 368 -6.81 22.14 17.05
CA ARG A 368 -7.05 23.08 15.93
C ARG A 368 -5.87 24.03 15.69
N VAL A 369 -5.05 24.28 16.71
CA VAL A 369 -3.88 25.15 16.67
C VAL A 369 -2.80 24.54 17.58
N GLY A 370 -1.61 24.28 17.02
CA GLY A 370 -0.46 23.76 17.74
C GLY A 370 0.09 22.47 17.14
N MET A 371 1.34 22.13 17.47
CA MET A 371 1.91 20.81 17.15
C MET A 371 1.38 19.79 18.15
N ASP A 372 0.43 18.93 17.72
CA ASP A 372 0.05 17.78 18.51
C ASP A 372 1.19 16.76 18.56
N SER A 373 1.57 16.34 19.75
CA SER A 373 2.50 15.24 19.93
C SER A 373 1.83 13.92 19.54
N ASN A 374 2.39 13.20 18.58
CA ASN A 374 1.97 11.85 18.24
C ASN A 374 2.31 10.82 19.33
N LEU A 375 2.99 11.25 20.40
CA LEU A 375 3.35 10.42 21.54
C LEU A 375 2.45 10.70 22.74
N ASP A 376 2.17 9.67 23.54
CA ASP A 376 1.54 9.81 24.84
C ASP A 376 2.58 10.22 25.91
N SER A 377 2.12 10.43 27.14
CA SER A 377 2.99 10.79 28.28
C SER A 377 4.07 9.75 28.61
N ALA A 378 3.95 8.53 28.08
CA ALA A 378 4.91 7.45 28.23
C ALA A 378 5.82 7.29 27.01
N GLY A 379 5.78 8.23 26.05
CA GLY A 379 6.59 8.21 24.82
C GLY A 379 6.13 7.18 23.77
N ARG A 380 4.90 6.64 23.88
CA ARG A 380 4.34 5.65 22.93
C ARG A 380 3.53 6.34 21.85
N ASN A 381 3.59 5.82 20.62
CA ASN A 381 2.82 6.34 19.50
C ASN A 381 1.31 6.18 19.72
N ARG A 382 0.59 7.31 19.73
CA ARG A 382 -0.85 7.36 19.99
C ARG A 382 -1.68 6.66 18.91
N HIS A 383 -1.25 6.74 17.64
CA HIS A 383 -1.93 6.10 16.51
C HIS A 383 -1.87 4.58 16.65
N VAL A 384 -0.67 4.03 16.88
CA VAL A 384 -0.48 2.58 17.08
C VAL A 384 -1.28 2.08 18.28
N LYS A 385 -1.25 2.79 19.38
CA LYS A 385 -2.04 2.45 20.57
C LYS A 385 -3.55 2.35 20.26
N ARG A 386 -4.07 3.24 19.39
CA ARG A 386 -5.47 3.20 18.96
C ARG A 386 -5.73 2.01 18.03
N LEU A 387 -4.81 1.74 17.12
CA LEU A 387 -4.89 0.59 16.20
C LEU A 387 -4.90 -0.74 16.97
N VAL A 388 -4.00 -0.91 17.94
CA VAL A 388 -3.97 -2.09 18.82
C VAL A 388 -5.26 -2.23 19.63
N ALA A 389 -5.80 -1.11 20.13
CA ALA A 389 -7.07 -1.11 20.85
C ALA A 389 -8.27 -1.53 19.96
N LEU A 390 -8.30 -1.09 18.68
CA LEU A 390 -9.31 -1.53 17.71
C LEU A 390 -9.21 -3.05 17.45
N ARG A 391 -8.00 -3.55 17.24
CA ARG A 391 -7.78 -5.00 17.04
C ARG A 391 -8.20 -5.81 18.26
N HIS A 392 -7.84 -5.34 19.46
CA HIS A 392 -8.24 -6.00 20.70
C HIS A 392 -9.76 -6.05 20.83
N TRP A 393 -10.46 -4.95 20.55
CA TRP A 393 -11.91 -4.90 20.55
C TRP A 393 -12.51 -5.90 19.56
N ALA A 394 -11.94 -6.01 18.35
CA ALA A 394 -12.47 -6.86 17.30
C ALA A 394 -12.15 -8.36 17.45
N ARG A 395 -11.25 -8.76 18.34
CA ARG A 395 -10.88 -10.18 18.55
C ARG A 395 -12.09 -11.08 18.82
N ALA A 396 -13.10 -10.57 19.53
CA ALA A 396 -14.33 -11.32 19.84
C ALA A 396 -15.15 -11.67 18.59
N LEU A 397 -15.00 -10.90 17.50
CA LEU A 397 -15.76 -11.10 16.26
C LEU A 397 -15.27 -12.32 15.43
N ARG A 398 -14.03 -12.75 15.64
CA ARG A 398 -13.39 -13.89 14.92
C ARG A 398 -13.54 -13.83 13.39
N LEU A 399 -13.47 -12.62 12.83
CA LEU A 399 -13.54 -12.42 11.39
C LEU A 399 -12.16 -12.64 10.75
N PRO A 400 -12.10 -13.23 9.53
CA PRO A 400 -10.85 -13.31 8.79
C PRO A 400 -10.40 -11.92 8.32
N ASP A 401 -9.09 -11.69 8.20
CA ASP A 401 -8.48 -10.40 7.86
C ASP A 401 -9.03 -9.80 6.54
N ARG A 402 -9.39 -10.63 5.58
CA ARG A 402 -10.04 -10.18 4.32
C ARG A 402 -11.43 -9.54 4.52
N ARG A 403 -12.04 -9.67 5.70
CA ARG A 403 -13.39 -9.17 6.01
C ARG A 403 -13.39 -8.05 7.03
N ILE A 404 -12.25 -7.70 7.62
CA ILE A 404 -12.14 -6.67 8.65
C ILE A 404 -10.97 -5.73 8.37
N THR A 405 -11.20 -4.43 8.56
CA THR A 405 -10.16 -3.40 8.45
C THR A 405 -10.13 -2.51 9.69
N PHE A 406 -9.02 -1.86 9.94
CA PHE A 406 -8.81 -1.03 11.12
C PHE A 406 -8.29 0.34 10.69
N HIS A 407 -9.00 1.41 11.07
CA HIS A 407 -8.68 2.77 10.67
C HIS A 407 -8.62 3.70 11.87
N VAL A 408 -7.54 4.47 11.95
CA VAL A 408 -7.36 5.53 12.95
C VAL A 408 -7.34 6.86 12.21
N LEU A 409 -8.46 7.55 12.19
CA LEU A 409 -8.58 8.86 11.55
C LEU A 409 -8.06 9.95 12.49
N GLU A 410 -7.46 10.98 11.92
CA GLU A 410 -6.99 12.16 12.66
C GLU A 410 -7.81 13.38 12.24
N SER A 411 -8.53 13.98 13.20
CA SER A 411 -9.34 15.17 12.94
C SER A 411 -9.60 15.97 14.20
N SER A 412 -9.78 17.27 14.05
CA SER A 412 -10.30 18.14 15.11
C SER A 412 -11.80 17.95 15.34
N ASP A 413 -12.54 17.44 14.34
CA ASP A 413 -13.99 17.20 14.37
C ASP A 413 -14.29 15.72 14.09
N VAL A 414 -14.73 15.02 15.16
CA VAL A 414 -15.00 13.57 15.09
C VAL A 414 -16.19 13.24 14.19
N ALA A 415 -17.26 14.05 14.22
CA ALA A 415 -18.45 13.77 13.42
C ALA A 415 -18.16 13.95 11.92
N GLU A 416 -17.49 15.03 11.56
CA GLU A 416 -17.07 15.30 10.20
C GLU A 416 -16.18 14.18 9.64
N ALA A 417 -15.19 13.72 10.43
CA ALA A 417 -14.31 12.63 10.00
C ALA A 417 -15.05 11.32 9.75
N LEU A 418 -16.02 10.97 10.60
CA LEU A 418 -16.83 9.76 10.42
C LEU A 418 -17.75 9.85 9.20
N VAL A 419 -18.39 11.00 8.99
CA VAL A 419 -19.27 11.24 7.83
C VAL A 419 -18.47 11.25 6.53
N ALA A 420 -17.32 11.95 6.50
CA ALA A 420 -16.45 11.96 5.33
C ALA A 420 -15.95 10.54 4.98
N PHE A 421 -15.43 9.79 5.96
CA PHE A 421 -14.99 8.42 5.74
C PHE A 421 -16.11 7.52 5.24
N SER A 422 -17.33 7.65 5.78
CA SER A 422 -18.47 6.83 5.34
C SER A 422 -18.86 7.11 3.89
N ARG A 423 -18.87 8.36 3.46
CA ARG A 423 -19.17 8.76 2.09
C ARG A 423 -18.07 8.34 1.12
N ASP A 424 -16.81 8.64 1.46
CA ASP A 424 -15.66 8.44 0.56
C ASP A 424 -15.36 6.94 0.33
N ASN A 425 -15.80 6.07 1.25
CA ASN A 425 -15.65 4.61 1.15
C ASN A 425 -16.94 3.87 0.81
N GLY A 426 -18.05 4.56 0.54
CA GLY A 426 -19.32 3.93 0.19
C GLY A 426 -19.84 3.00 1.30
N ILE A 427 -19.83 3.44 2.54
CA ILE A 427 -20.33 2.67 3.68
C ILE A 427 -21.85 2.54 3.58
N ASP A 428 -22.37 1.32 3.66
CA ASP A 428 -23.81 1.05 3.63
C ASP A 428 -24.45 1.23 5.02
N HIS A 429 -23.70 0.88 6.07
CA HIS A 429 -24.23 0.89 7.44
C HIS A 429 -23.18 1.32 8.45
N LEU A 430 -23.43 2.44 9.14
CA LEU A 430 -22.58 2.98 10.20
C LEU A 430 -23.15 2.63 11.57
N LEU A 431 -22.37 1.93 12.39
CA LEU A 431 -22.70 1.57 13.77
C LEU A 431 -21.90 2.43 14.73
N MET A 432 -22.53 2.98 15.75
CA MET A 432 -21.82 3.76 16.79
C MET A 432 -22.51 3.71 18.13
N GLY A 433 -21.74 3.91 19.19
CA GLY A 433 -22.26 4.03 20.53
C GLY A 433 -22.76 5.44 20.86
N ALA A 434 -23.90 5.56 21.53
CA ALA A 434 -24.32 6.81 22.16
C ALA A 434 -24.00 6.77 23.66
N ARG A 435 -23.21 7.74 24.12
CA ARG A 435 -23.03 8.00 25.56
C ARG A 435 -24.12 8.96 26.01
N GLY A 436 -25.04 8.48 26.85
CA GLY A 436 -26.01 9.35 27.50
C GLY A 436 -25.30 10.29 28.48
N ILE A 437 -25.61 11.58 28.40
CA ILE A 437 -25.35 12.49 29.54
C ILE A 437 -26.33 12.11 30.64
N THR A 438 -25.82 11.80 31.81
CA THR A 438 -26.62 11.61 33.05
C THR A 438 -27.42 12.89 33.32
N GLY A 439 -28.72 12.85 33.17
CA GLY A 439 -29.61 13.98 33.39
C GLY A 439 -30.91 13.92 32.57
N VAL A 440 -31.94 14.61 33.00
CA VAL A 440 -33.35 14.59 32.57
C VAL A 440 -33.66 14.73 31.06
N ARG A 441 -32.66 14.94 30.19
CA ARG A 441 -32.83 14.99 28.74
C ARG A 441 -32.11 13.81 28.03
N ARG A 442 -32.90 12.87 27.52
CA ARG A 442 -32.51 11.72 26.69
C ARG A 442 -32.07 12.16 25.28
N LEU A 443 -31.02 12.97 25.14
CA LEU A 443 -30.52 13.40 23.86
C LEU A 443 -29.37 12.50 23.42
N LEU A 444 -29.25 12.26 22.09
CA LEU A 444 -28.07 11.73 21.45
C LEU A 444 -26.90 12.65 21.80
N GLY A 445 -25.70 12.09 22.00
CA GLY A 445 -24.49 12.90 22.18
C GLY A 445 -24.24 13.76 20.93
N SER A 446 -23.50 14.87 21.07
CA SER A 446 -23.27 15.82 19.97
C SER A 446 -22.69 15.17 18.71
N VAL A 447 -21.77 14.20 18.86
CA VAL A 447 -21.20 13.47 17.72
C VAL A 447 -22.24 12.58 17.04
N SER A 448 -22.95 11.74 17.81
CA SER A 448 -23.93 10.82 17.26
C SER A 448 -25.14 11.56 16.65
N ALA A 449 -25.57 12.67 17.23
CA ALA A 449 -26.65 13.50 16.67
C ALA A 449 -26.24 14.07 15.32
N ARG A 450 -25.03 14.55 15.18
CA ARG A 450 -24.51 15.11 13.93
C ARG A 450 -24.29 14.04 12.86
N VAL A 451 -23.70 12.91 13.23
CA VAL A 451 -23.52 11.78 12.30
C VAL A 451 -24.86 11.28 11.75
N VAL A 452 -25.88 11.14 12.61
CA VAL A 452 -27.25 10.76 12.18
C VAL A 452 -27.88 11.79 11.22
N ALA A 453 -27.57 13.07 11.42
CA ALA A 453 -28.10 14.14 10.58
C ALA A 453 -27.41 14.29 9.22
N GLU A 454 -26.11 13.97 9.13
CA GLU A 454 -25.26 14.29 7.98
C GLU A 454 -24.83 13.04 7.16
N ALA A 455 -24.92 11.83 7.74
CA ALA A 455 -24.51 10.62 7.01
C ALA A 455 -25.49 10.24 5.90
N GLU A 456 -24.96 9.84 4.74
CA GLU A 456 -25.75 9.41 3.57
C GLU A 456 -26.10 7.91 3.62
N CYS A 457 -25.63 7.18 4.64
CA CYS A 457 -25.85 5.74 4.84
C CYS A 457 -26.79 5.45 6.02
N THR A 458 -27.19 4.19 6.19
CA THR A 458 -27.93 3.76 7.38
C THR A 458 -27.08 3.97 8.63
N VAL A 459 -27.61 4.63 9.66
CA VAL A 459 -26.90 4.83 10.95
C VAL A 459 -27.66 4.14 12.06
N THR A 460 -26.99 3.24 12.78
CA THR A 460 -27.50 2.63 14.01
C THR A 460 -26.73 3.12 15.21
N VAL A 461 -27.46 3.70 16.16
CA VAL A 461 -26.89 4.19 17.42
C VAL A 461 -27.24 3.24 18.56
N VAL A 462 -26.22 2.58 19.10
CA VAL A 462 -26.34 1.62 20.21
C VAL A 462 -26.28 2.38 21.54
N ARG A 463 -27.18 2.05 22.46
CA ARG A 463 -27.21 2.59 23.82
C ARG A 463 -26.97 1.49 24.83
N ARG A 464 -26.48 1.86 26.00
CA ARG A 464 -26.42 0.91 27.13
C ARG A 464 -27.82 0.35 27.45
N ALA A 465 -27.89 -0.95 27.69
CA ALA A 465 -29.05 -1.52 28.33
C ALA A 465 -29.25 -0.89 29.72
N ARG A 466 -30.50 -0.60 30.11
CA ARG A 466 -30.79 -0.21 31.48
C ARG A 466 -30.52 -1.41 32.37
N SER A 467 -29.58 -1.30 33.31
CA SER A 467 -29.66 -2.12 34.51
C SER A 467 -31.01 -1.83 35.15
N ALA A 468 -31.85 -2.85 35.25
CA ALA A 468 -33.05 -2.73 36.08
C ALA A 468 -32.57 -2.43 37.51
N GLU A 469 -32.88 -1.24 38.02
CA GLU A 469 -32.78 -1.01 39.46
C GLU A 469 -33.65 -2.07 40.12
N PRO A 470 -33.15 -2.84 41.11
CA PRO A 470 -34.01 -3.69 41.90
C PRO A 470 -35.02 -2.80 42.66
N ALA A 471 -36.29 -3.15 42.52
CA ALA A 471 -37.42 -2.51 43.18
C ALA A 471 -37.33 -2.66 44.69
#